data_6d0ae0df3ecb7b03b4b606d1a1b2e59d
#
_entry.id   6d0ae0df3ecb7b03b4b606d1a1b2e59d
#
_cell.length_a   1.000
_cell.length_b   1.000
_cell.length_c   1.000
_cell.angle_alpha   90.00
_cell.angle_beta   90.00
_cell.angle_gamma   90.00
#
_symmetry.space_group_name_H-M   'P 1'
#
loop_
_entity.id
_entity.type
_entity.pdbx_description
1 polymer ?
#
loop_
_entity_poly.entity_id
_entity_poly.type
_entity_poly.pdbx_seq_one_letter_code
_entity_poly.pdbx_strand_id
1 'polypeptide(L)'
;MAFSSNMYNSLYYHFSPIYRYSVGVESIEDKFFDQQYSYFRFTYLLNRRNTENSQGNLYFQSGLSSDGLDGHFYGLHGDWETRRWFIGFNYRDVKNSLKNYTDQFLQVGVAPYLGAYGDFHTWIMIKTKKNTLVGDWSTFPVLKFFKGNFLIEFGYNDQTEWDAHVMYRF
;
A
#
# COMPACT_ATOMS: atom_id res chain seq x y z
N MET A 1 5.58 -8.74 1.62
CA MET A 1 5.59 -7.38 1.05
C MET A 1 6.68 -6.58 1.70
N ALA A 2 7.37 -5.75 0.95
CA ALA A 2 8.32 -4.78 1.49
C ALA A 2 8.00 -3.39 0.91
N PHE A 3 8.09 -2.38 1.74
CA PHE A 3 7.91 -0.98 1.36
C PHE A 3 9.11 -0.17 1.86
N SER A 4 9.57 0.77 1.06
CA SER A 4 10.67 1.68 1.41
C SER A 4 10.39 3.08 0.89
N SER A 5 10.58 4.07 1.74
CA SER A 5 10.53 5.49 1.42
C SER A 5 11.54 6.27 2.23
N ASN A 6 11.60 7.58 2.04
CA ASN A 6 12.36 8.46 2.89
C ASN A 6 11.87 8.53 4.35
N MET A 7 10.59 8.19 4.60
CA MET A 7 9.99 8.25 5.94
C MET A 7 10.15 6.97 6.73
N TYR A 8 9.97 5.82 6.09
CA TYR A 8 10.06 4.53 6.78
C TYR A 8 10.34 3.38 5.81
N ASN A 9 10.89 2.31 6.35
CA ASN A 9 10.93 1.00 5.73
C ASN A 9 9.92 0.09 6.42
N SER A 10 9.23 -0.77 5.68
CA SER A 10 8.41 -1.80 6.30
C SER A 10 8.57 -3.15 5.62
N LEU A 11 8.47 -4.20 6.43
CA LEU A 11 8.39 -5.58 5.98
C LEU A 11 7.09 -6.18 6.53
N TYR A 12 6.20 -6.58 5.63
CA TYR A 12 4.90 -7.12 5.97
C TYR A 12 4.73 -8.56 5.46
N TYR A 13 4.46 -9.47 6.37
CA TYR A 13 4.04 -10.82 6.10
C TYR A 13 2.59 -11.01 6.51
N HIS A 14 1.76 -11.57 5.62
CA HIS A 14 0.37 -11.87 5.93
C HIS A 14 -0.03 -13.25 5.41
N PHE A 15 -1.00 -13.83 6.10
CA PHE A 15 -1.63 -15.11 5.76
C PHE A 15 -3.14 -14.89 5.62
N SER A 16 -3.72 -15.42 4.56
CA SER A 16 -5.16 -15.34 4.26
C SER A 16 -5.78 -16.73 4.36
N PRO A 17 -6.35 -17.12 5.52
CA PRO A 17 -7.01 -18.41 5.67
C PRO A 17 -8.18 -18.57 4.72
N ILE A 18 -8.88 -17.47 4.45
CA ILE A 18 -9.95 -17.37 3.46
C ILE A 18 -9.81 -16.04 2.70
N TYR A 19 -10.43 -15.94 1.52
CA TYR A 19 -10.31 -14.76 0.65
C TYR A 19 -10.84 -13.45 1.26
N ARG A 20 -11.63 -13.52 2.34
CA ARG A 20 -12.26 -12.35 2.97
C ARG A 20 -11.38 -11.63 3.97
N TYR A 21 -10.44 -12.31 4.61
CA TYR A 21 -9.58 -11.65 5.58
C TYR A 21 -8.16 -12.21 5.58
N SER A 22 -7.25 -11.39 6.01
CA SER A 22 -5.88 -11.77 6.29
C SER A 22 -5.43 -11.25 7.65
N VAL A 23 -4.52 -12.01 8.26
CA VAL A 23 -3.80 -11.64 9.47
C VAL A 23 -2.31 -11.63 9.17
N GLY A 24 -1.56 -10.80 9.85
CA GLY A 24 -0.14 -10.73 9.59
C GLY A 24 0.63 -9.87 10.58
N VAL A 25 1.93 -9.76 10.32
CA VAL A 25 2.85 -8.95 11.10
C VAL A 25 3.58 -8.00 10.16
N GLU A 26 3.63 -6.74 10.52
CA GLU A 26 4.40 -5.70 9.84
C GLU A 26 5.47 -5.17 10.80
N SER A 27 6.73 -5.24 10.40
CA SER A 27 7.84 -4.58 11.09
C SER A 27 8.13 -3.27 10.38
N ILE A 28 8.25 -2.18 11.13
CA ILE A 28 8.49 -0.84 10.64
C ILE A 28 9.75 -0.29 11.27
N GLU A 29 10.65 0.20 10.43
CA GLU A 29 11.76 1.07 10.78
C GLU A 29 11.36 2.50 10.39
N ASP A 30 10.95 3.28 11.36
CA ASP A 30 10.51 4.66 11.19
C ASP A 30 11.74 5.59 11.21
N LYS A 31 12.07 6.14 10.06
CA LYS A 31 13.23 7.03 9.89
C LYS A 31 12.97 8.45 10.41
N PHE A 32 11.70 8.83 10.52
CA PHE A 32 11.30 10.15 10.99
C PHE A 32 11.45 10.28 12.51
N PHE A 33 11.13 9.19 13.24
CA PHE A 33 11.26 9.16 14.70
C PHE A 33 12.48 8.38 15.19
N ASP A 34 13.25 7.76 14.28
CA ASP A 34 14.37 6.87 14.61
C ASP A 34 13.94 5.73 15.56
N GLN A 35 12.84 5.07 15.21
CA GLN A 35 12.22 4.04 16.03
C GLN A 35 11.92 2.78 15.23
N GLN A 36 11.97 1.63 15.90
CA GLN A 36 11.53 0.36 15.34
C GLN A 36 10.35 -0.18 16.15
N TYR A 37 9.29 -0.58 15.46
CA TYR A 37 8.13 -1.18 16.07
C TYR A 37 7.45 -2.17 15.12
N SER A 38 6.57 -3.01 15.67
CA SER A 38 5.85 -3.99 14.88
C SER A 38 4.35 -3.90 15.15
N TYR A 39 3.57 -4.20 14.11
CA TYR A 39 2.12 -4.30 14.20
C TYR A 39 1.65 -5.72 13.95
N PHE A 40 0.71 -6.20 14.76
CA PHE A 40 -0.21 -7.27 14.36
C PHE A 40 -1.28 -6.65 13.48
N ARG A 41 -1.40 -7.12 12.24
CA ARG A 41 -2.30 -6.55 11.25
C ARG A 41 -3.48 -7.46 10.96
N PHE A 42 -4.63 -6.84 10.77
CA PHE A 42 -5.84 -7.47 10.26
C PHE A 42 -6.35 -6.68 9.05
N THR A 43 -6.70 -7.40 7.99
CA THR A 43 -7.30 -6.83 6.78
C THR A 43 -8.56 -7.61 6.45
N TYR A 44 -9.64 -6.91 6.18
CA TYR A 44 -10.94 -7.50 5.83
C TYR A 44 -11.46 -6.93 4.51
N LEU A 45 -11.83 -7.81 3.61
CA LEU A 45 -12.44 -7.45 2.31
C LEU A 45 -13.91 -7.06 2.55
N LEU A 46 -14.20 -5.76 2.49
CA LEU A 46 -15.54 -5.20 2.64
C LEU A 46 -16.40 -5.45 1.40
N ASN A 47 -15.80 -5.23 0.22
CA ASN A 47 -16.50 -5.40 -1.05
C ASN A 47 -15.53 -5.86 -2.15
N ARG A 48 -16.01 -6.74 -3.01
CA ARG A 48 -15.36 -7.13 -4.27
C ARG A 48 -16.39 -7.16 -5.38
N ARG A 49 -16.10 -6.44 -6.44
CA ARG A 49 -16.90 -6.45 -7.66
C ARG A 49 -16.02 -6.87 -8.83
N ASN A 50 -16.35 -8.02 -9.40
CA ASN A 50 -15.69 -8.53 -10.61
C ASN A 50 -16.69 -8.49 -11.76
N THR A 51 -16.25 -7.99 -12.89
CA THR A 51 -16.97 -8.04 -14.17
C THR A 51 -16.04 -8.66 -15.21
N GLU A 52 -16.51 -8.88 -16.42
CA GLU A 52 -15.66 -9.37 -17.53
C GLU A 52 -14.49 -8.43 -17.84
N ASN A 53 -14.64 -7.13 -17.59
CA ASN A 53 -13.70 -6.10 -18.01
C ASN A 53 -13.03 -5.34 -16.85
N SER A 54 -13.46 -5.57 -15.60
CA SER A 54 -12.91 -4.85 -14.45
C SER A 54 -13.00 -5.63 -13.16
N GLN A 55 -12.08 -5.33 -12.24
CA GLN A 55 -12.11 -5.79 -10.87
C GLN A 55 -12.00 -4.59 -9.94
N GLY A 56 -12.79 -4.56 -8.88
CA GLY A 56 -12.69 -3.57 -7.81
C GLY A 56 -12.75 -4.22 -6.44
N ASN A 57 -11.91 -3.77 -5.54
CA ASN A 57 -11.81 -4.26 -4.17
C ASN A 57 -11.83 -3.08 -3.20
N LEU A 58 -12.48 -3.28 -2.06
CA LEU A 58 -12.46 -2.35 -0.94
C LEU A 58 -12.15 -3.14 0.33
N TYR A 59 -11.15 -2.70 1.08
CA TYR A 59 -10.68 -3.35 2.30
C TYR A 59 -10.70 -2.39 3.48
N PHE A 60 -11.08 -2.92 4.63
CA PHE A 60 -10.76 -2.36 5.93
C PHE A 60 -9.41 -2.93 6.38
N GLN A 61 -8.58 -2.12 6.99
CA GLN A 61 -7.31 -2.52 7.59
C GLN A 61 -7.17 -1.97 9.00
N SER A 62 -6.55 -2.74 9.86
CA SER A 62 -6.19 -2.31 11.22
C SER A 62 -4.92 -2.98 11.69
N GLY A 63 -4.29 -2.40 12.70
CA GLY A 63 -3.12 -2.98 13.34
C GLY A 63 -2.98 -2.52 14.78
N LEU A 64 -2.40 -3.38 15.60
CA LEU A 64 -2.07 -3.14 17.00
C LEU A 64 -0.56 -3.28 17.17
N SER A 65 0.08 -2.31 17.81
CA SER A 65 1.51 -2.36 18.10
C SER A 65 1.85 -3.47 19.08
N SER A 66 2.98 -4.12 18.87
CA SER A 66 3.51 -5.13 19.79
C SER A 66 4.11 -4.54 21.05
N ASP A 67 4.52 -3.26 21.03
CA ASP A 67 5.25 -2.59 22.12
C ASP A 67 4.30 -2.02 23.20
N GLY A 68 3.08 -2.49 23.21
CA GLY A 68 1.99 -2.06 24.06
C GLY A 68 0.75 -1.75 23.23
N LEU A 69 -0.41 -1.77 23.85
CA LEU A 69 -1.68 -1.48 23.17
C LEU A 69 -1.88 0.00 22.84
N ASP A 70 -0.90 0.85 23.16
CA ASP A 70 -0.98 2.29 22.95
C ASP A 70 -0.83 2.70 21.48
N GLY A 71 -0.20 1.83 20.67
CA GLY A 71 -0.06 2.05 19.22
C GLY A 71 -1.07 1.25 18.40
N HIS A 72 -1.88 1.93 17.60
CA HIS A 72 -2.80 1.27 16.68
C HIS A 72 -3.04 2.10 15.43
N PHE A 73 -3.47 1.45 14.39
CA PHE A 73 -4.02 2.13 13.21
C PHE A 73 -5.28 1.45 12.71
N TYR A 74 -6.08 2.21 12.02
CA TYR A 74 -7.17 1.70 11.19
C TYR A 74 -7.27 2.51 9.90
N GLY A 75 -7.89 1.92 8.89
CA GLY A 75 -8.00 2.60 7.61
C GLY A 75 -8.77 1.82 6.58
N LEU A 76 -8.84 2.41 5.42
CA LEU A 76 -9.45 1.84 4.22
C LEU A 76 -8.44 1.87 3.09
N HIS A 77 -8.40 0.82 2.31
CA HIS A 77 -7.72 0.85 1.02
C HIS A 77 -8.56 0.14 -0.02
N GLY A 78 -8.36 0.52 -1.26
CA GLY A 78 -9.07 -0.09 -2.36
C GLY A 78 -8.36 0.11 -3.67
N ASP A 79 -8.75 -0.72 -4.60
CA ASP A 79 -8.30 -0.67 -5.98
C ASP A 79 -9.44 -0.95 -6.94
N TRP A 80 -9.34 -0.36 -8.11
CA TRP A 80 -10.14 -0.71 -9.26
C TRP A 80 -9.24 -0.79 -10.48
N GLU A 81 -9.35 -1.87 -11.23
CA GLU A 81 -8.54 -2.11 -12.39
C GLU A 81 -9.34 -2.67 -13.57
N THR A 82 -8.91 -2.30 -14.74
CA THR A 82 -9.27 -2.91 -16.01
C THR A 82 -8.01 -3.42 -16.69
N ARG A 83 -8.09 -3.93 -17.91
CA ARG A 83 -6.89 -4.25 -18.69
C ARG A 83 -6.02 -3.02 -19.03
N ARG A 84 -6.56 -1.79 -18.93
CA ARG A 84 -5.85 -0.54 -19.29
C ARG A 84 -5.76 0.48 -18.16
N TRP A 85 -6.73 0.53 -17.27
CA TRP A 85 -6.82 1.56 -16.24
C TRP A 85 -6.67 0.96 -14.87
N PHE A 86 -5.95 1.66 -14.02
CA PHE A 86 -5.79 1.34 -12.62
C PHE A 86 -6.07 2.59 -11.78
N ILE A 87 -6.85 2.42 -10.72
CA ILE A 87 -7.05 3.43 -9.66
C ILE A 87 -6.84 2.71 -8.34
N GLY A 88 -6.04 3.29 -7.46
CA GLY A 88 -5.83 2.77 -6.11
C GLY A 88 -5.82 3.89 -5.10
N PHE A 89 -6.30 3.63 -3.90
CA PHE A 89 -6.24 4.57 -2.80
C PHE A 89 -5.94 3.86 -1.48
N ASN A 90 -5.40 4.62 -0.54
CA ASN A 90 -5.22 4.20 0.85
C ASN A 90 -5.48 5.39 1.76
N TYR A 91 -6.13 5.12 2.88
CA TYR A 91 -6.27 6.03 4.00
C TYR A 91 -5.99 5.25 5.28
N ARG A 92 -5.07 5.74 6.09
CA ARG A 92 -4.69 5.14 7.37
C ARG A 92 -4.62 6.23 8.43
N ASP A 93 -5.37 6.07 9.52
CA ASP A 93 -5.25 6.87 10.74
C ASP A 93 -4.38 6.09 11.73
N VAL A 94 -3.27 6.68 12.13
CA VAL A 94 -2.27 6.07 13.00
C VAL A 94 -2.22 6.84 14.31
N LYS A 95 -2.31 6.09 15.41
CA LYS A 95 -2.15 6.59 16.77
C LYS A 95 -1.05 5.82 17.46
N ASN A 96 -0.08 6.51 17.96
CA ASN A 96 0.97 5.92 18.77
C ASN A 96 1.39 6.89 19.87
N SER A 97 2.23 6.43 20.79
CA SER A 97 2.73 7.23 21.92
C SER A 97 3.54 8.46 21.51
N LEU A 98 4.06 8.48 20.27
CA LEU A 98 4.88 9.59 19.76
C LEU A 98 4.00 10.68 19.14
N LYS A 99 3.12 10.33 18.21
CA LYS A 99 2.25 11.27 17.51
C LYS A 99 1.11 10.59 16.78
N ASN A 100 -0.04 11.26 16.73
CA ASN A 100 -1.15 10.86 15.87
C ASN A 100 -0.99 11.50 14.49
N TYR A 101 -1.16 10.70 13.43
CA TYR A 101 -1.09 11.18 12.06
C TYR A 101 -1.98 10.38 11.11
N THR A 102 -2.24 10.95 9.96
CA THR A 102 -2.87 10.22 8.85
C THR A 102 -1.90 10.06 7.70
N ASP A 103 -1.94 8.88 7.08
CA ASP A 103 -1.21 8.56 5.86
C ASP A 103 -2.21 8.17 4.78
N GLN A 104 -2.15 8.87 3.64
CA GLN A 104 -3.13 8.69 2.57
C GLN A 104 -2.50 8.88 1.21
N PHE A 105 -2.98 8.10 0.24
CA PHE A 105 -2.61 8.30 -1.15
C PHE A 105 -3.77 7.98 -2.09
N LEU A 106 -3.69 8.57 -3.27
CA LEU A 106 -4.45 8.23 -4.45
C LEU A 106 -3.47 8.01 -5.60
N GLN A 107 -3.67 6.96 -6.39
CA GLN A 107 -2.88 6.69 -7.59
C GLN A 107 -3.77 6.32 -8.75
N VAL A 108 -3.41 6.81 -9.93
CA VAL A 108 -4.11 6.54 -11.19
C VAL A 108 -3.08 6.17 -12.24
N GLY A 109 -3.35 5.15 -13.01
CA GLY A 109 -2.41 4.65 -14.00
C GLY A 109 -3.05 4.10 -15.26
N VAL A 110 -2.22 3.98 -16.28
CA VAL A 110 -2.57 3.40 -17.58
C VAL A 110 -1.53 2.36 -18.00
N ALA A 111 -2.01 1.22 -18.50
CA ALA A 111 -1.15 0.23 -19.14
C ALA A 111 -0.88 0.66 -20.59
N PRO A 112 0.39 0.84 -21.01
CA PRO A 112 0.73 1.25 -22.37
C PRO A 112 0.39 0.19 -23.43
N TYR A 113 0.28 -1.08 -23.01
CA TYR A 113 -0.09 -2.21 -23.86
C TYR A 113 -1.04 -3.16 -23.14
N LEU A 114 -1.71 -4.03 -23.90
CA LEU A 114 -2.55 -5.08 -23.37
C LEU A 114 -1.76 -6.39 -23.37
N GLY A 115 -1.40 -6.88 -22.17
CA GLY A 115 -0.80 -8.20 -22.00
C GLY A 115 -1.85 -9.30 -21.89
N ALA A 116 -1.49 -10.54 -22.24
CA ALA A 116 -2.26 -11.73 -21.93
C ALA A 116 -2.01 -12.18 -20.50
N TYR A 117 -2.81 -13.14 -20.01
CA TYR A 117 -2.58 -13.70 -18.68
C TYR A 117 -1.19 -14.36 -18.58
N GLY A 118 -0.42 -13.98 -17.57
CA GLY A 118 0.94 -14.48 -17.35
C GLY A 118 2.06 -13.67 -18.03
N ASP A 119 1.69 -12.70 -18.87
CA ASP A 119 2.65 -11.78 -19.45
C ASP A 119 3.23 -10.82 -18.40
N PHE A 120 4.26 -10.10 -18.80
CA PHE A 120 4.78 -8.99 -18.05
C PHE A 120 3.87 -7.77 -18.26
N HIS A 121 3.32 -7.25 -17.17
CA HIS A 121 2.43 -6.10 -17.18
C HIS A 121 3.16 -4.87 -16.64
N THR A 122 2.95 -3.73 -17.31
CA THR A 122 3.50 -2.43 -16.90
C THR A 122 2.37 -1.42 -16.79
N TRP A 123 2.38 -0.63 -15.73
CA TRP A 123 1.56 0.58 -15.59
C TRP A 123 2.45 1.80 -15.39
N ILE A 124 2.11 2.86 -16.10
CA ILE A 124 2.63 4.20 -15.89
C ILE A 124 1.57 4.94 -15.07
N MET A 125 1.95 5.40 -13.89
CA MET A 125 1.01 5.93 -12.92
C MET A 125 1.45 7.29 -12.41
N ILE A 126 0.49 8.05 -11.89
CA ILE A 126 0.71 9.22 -11.05
C ILE A 126 0.16 8.89 -9.68
N LYS A 127 0.97 9.10 -8.65
CA LYS A 127 0.60 8.94 -7.26
C LYS A 127 0.67 10.29 -6.56
N THR A 128 -0.39 10.62 -5.83
CA THR A 128 -0.39 11.75 -4.90
C THR A 128 -0.56 11.20 -3.48
N LYS A 129 0.31 11.58 -2.58
CA LYS A 129 0.27 11.15 -1.18
C LYS A 129 0.40 12.32 -0.23
N LYS A 130 -0.16 12.16 0.96
CA LYS A 130 -0.02 13.08 2.08
C LYS A 130 0.17 12.30 3.36
N ASN A 131 1.19 12.67 4.11
CA ASN A 131 1.35 12.28 5.49
C ASN A 131 1.28 13.54 6.34
N THR A 132 0.41 13.58 7.33
CA THR A 132 0.20 14.80 8.14
C THR A 132 1.38 15.15 9.04
N LEU A 133 2.37 14.28 9.20
CA LEU A 133 3.64 14.62 9.85
C LEU A 133 4.48 15.58 9.00
N VAL A 134 4.45 15.39 7.68
CA VAL A 134 5.20 16.24 6.72
C VAL A 134 4.37 17.43 6.27
N GLY A 135 3.06 17.29 6.21
CA GLY A 135 2.09 18.36 6.00
C GLY A 135 1.57 18.47 4.58
N ASP A 136 2.39 18.53 3.56
CA ASP A 136 1.99 18.84 2.19
C ASP A 136 1.66 17.60 1.34
N TRP A 137 0.87 17.83 0.28
CA TRP A 137 0.65 16.84 -0.76
C TRP A 137 1.89 16.72 -1.65
N SER A 138 2.32 15.50 -1.88
CA SER A 138 3.40 15.17 -2.79
C SER A 138 2.86 14.35 -3.96
N THR A 139 3.13 14.80 -5.19
CA THR A 139 2.67 14.15 -6.41
C THR A 139 3.87 13.78 -7.28
N PHE A 140 3.93 12.51 -7.72
CA PHE A 140 5.06 11.99 -8.47
C PHE A 140 4.66 10.83 -9.40
N PRO A 141 5.47 10.59 -10.45
CA PRO A 141 5.29 9.43 -11.31
C PRO A 141 5.66 8.13 -10.60
N VAL A 142 4.97 7.06 -10.94
CA VAL A 142 5.23 5.70 -10.45
C VAL A 142 5.20 4.72 -11.63
N LEU A 143 6.18 3.83 -11.68
CA LEU A 143 6.18 2.67 -12.56
C LEU A 143 5.81 1.44 -11.73
N LYS A 144 4.85 0.68 -12.24
CA LYS A 144 4.42 -0.59 -11.64
C LYS A 144 4.63 -1.72 -12.62
N PHE A 145 5.25 -2.76 -12.15
CA PHE A 145 5.53 -3.98 -12.89
C PHE A 145 4.92 -5.18 -12.18
N PHE A 146 4.27 -6.03 -12.95
CA PHE A 146 3.66 -7.24 -12.42
C PHE A 146 3.92 -8.41 -13.36
N LYS A 147 4.37 -9.55 -12.81
CA LYS A 147 4.50 -10.83 -13.52
C LYS A 147 4.25 -12.00 -12.57
N GLY A 148 3.25 -12.83 -12.89
CA GLY A 148 2.90 -13.97 -12.05
C GLY A 148 2.55 -13.56 -10.63
N ASN A 149 3.37 -13.95 -9.66
CA ASN A 149 3.17 -13.64 -8.24
C ASN A 149 3.99 -12.44 -7.74
N PHE A 150 4.72 -11.78 -8.64
CA PHE A 150 5.67 -10.75 -8.28
C PHE A 150 5.21 -9.37 -8.77
N LEU A 151 5.22 -8.38 -7.88
CA LEU A 151 4.89 -6.99 -8.16
C LEU A 151 5.97 -6.07 -7.62
N ILE A 152 6.37 -5.10 -8.43
CA ILE A 152 7.24 -3.99 -8.04
C ILE A 152 6.55 -2.68 -8.43
N GLU A 153 6.54 -1.72 -7.52
CA GLU A 153 6.22 -0.32 -7.78
C GLU A 153 7.41 0.53 -7.37
N PHE A 154 7.73 1.51 -8.19
CA PHE A 154 8.80 2.47 -7.92
C PHE A 154 8.38 3.86 -8.36
N GLY A 155 8.40 4.81 -7.44
CA GLY A 155 8.17 6.22 -7.65
C GLY A 155 9.33 7.07 -7.16
N TYR A 156 9.49 8.25 -7.76
CA TYR A 156 10.52 9.20 -7.36
C TYR A 156 10.04 10.63 -7.52
N ASN A 157 10.40 11.49 -6.57
CA ASN A 157 10.36 12.94 -6.72
C ASN A 157 11.42 13.61 -5.84
N ASP A 158 11.68 14.89 -6.08
CA ASP A 158 12.71 15.65 -5.38
C ASP A 158 12.40 15.92 -3.90
N GLN A 159 11.13 15.82 -3.48
CA GLN A 159 10.70 16.08 -2.09
C GLN A 159 10.70 14.83 -1.22
N THR A 160 10.29 13.70 -1.78
CA THR A 160 10.10 12.45 -1.05
C THR A 160 11.10 11.38 -1.46
N GLU A 161 12.07 11.76 -2.30
CA GLU A 161 13.08 10.85 -2.85
C GLU A 161 12.41 9.64 -3.52
N TRP A 162 12.46 8.47 -2.93
CA TRP A 162 11.88 7.26 -3.50
C TRP A 162 10.66 6.77 -2.71
N ASP A 163 9.81 6.03 -3.41
CA ASP A 163 8.66 5.32 -2.89
C ASP A 163 8.65 3.95 -3.60
N ALA A 164 9.15 2.94 -2.93
CA ALA A 164 9.33 1.62 -3.50
C ALA A 164 8.48 0.58 -2.77
N HIS A 165 7.79 -0.26 -3.53
CA HIS A 165 6.97 -1.34 -3.01
C HIS A 165 7.25 -2.63 -3.77
N VAL A 166 7.50 -3.69 -3.03
CA VAL A 166 7.72 -5.04 -3.57
C VAL A 166 6.75 -6.01 -2.90
N MET A 167 6.02 -6.77 -3.70
CA MET A 167 5.12 -7.80 -3.19
C MET A 167 5.38 -9.13 -3.90
N TYR A 168 5.39 -10.19 -3.12
CA TYR A 168 5.38 -11.57 -3.59
C TYR A 168 4.18 -12.30 -2.97
N ARG A 169 3.42 -13.02 -3.80
CA ARG A 169 2.32 -13.91 -3.39
C ARG A 169 2.78 -15.35 -3.53
N PHE A 170 2.54 -16.17 -2.53
CA PHE A 170 2.84 -17.61 -2.54
C PHE A 170 1.59 -18.43 -2.20
#